data_9c15b4b7631ccb0dd8098cfeb470fc8b
#
_entry.id   9c15b4b7631ccb0dd8098cfeb470fc8b
#
_cell.length_a   1.000
_cell.length_b   1.000
_cell.length_c   1.000
_cell.angle_alpha   90.00
_cell.angle_beta   90.00
_cell.angle_gamma   90.00
#
_symmetry.space_group_name_H-M   'P 1'
#
loop_
_entity.id
_entity.type
_entity.pdbx_description
1 polymer ?
#
loop_
_entity_poly.entity_id
_entity_poly.type
_entity_poly.pdbx_seq_one_letter_code
_entity_poly.pdbx_strand_id
1 'polypeptide(L)'
;MERERRRSERHIFIASAELYEEKSDVRVASRLSELSLHGCYLDMMNPFPPGTIILLKIFSGDLTFQSRARVIYSTSNVGAGVTFLDVDPKYEYTLKRWMDESANH
;
A
#
# COMPACT_ATOMS: atom_id res chain seq x y z
N MET A 1 -25.63 0.81 7.84
CA MET A 1 -25.08 0.47 7.42
C MET A 1 -24.15 0.54 7.39
N GLU A 2 -23.52 0.38 7.45
CA GLU A 2 -22.54 0.41 7.37
C GLU A 2 -21.97 0.47 6.69
N ARG A 3 -22.04 0.75 6.45
CA ARG A 3 -21.43 0.79 5.65
C ARG A 3 -20.23 0.88 5.58
N GLU A 4 -19.80 1.15 5.99
CA GLU A 4 -18.60 1.42 5.81
C GLU A 4 -17.73 1.04 6.83
N ARG A 5 -17.03 0.01 6.68
CA ARG A 5 -16.10 -0.48 7.54
C ARG A 5 -14.79 0.10 7.34
N ARG A 6 -14.50 0.66 6.20
CA ARG A 6 -13.23 1.27 5.91
C ARG A 6 -13.19 2.67 6.43
N ARG A 7 -12.05 3.09 6.92
CA ARG A 7 -11.88 4.44 7.41
C ARG A 7 -11.72 5.44 6.29
N SER A 8 -11.37 4.98 5.10
CA SER A 8 -11.21 5.84 3.94
C SER A 8 -11.57 5.07 2.70
N GLU A 9 -11.94 5.80 1.67
CA GLU A 9 -12.26 5.20 0.38
C GLU A 9 -11.01 4.64 -0.26
N ARG A 10 -11.17 3.56 -0.99
CA ARG A 10 -10.11 3.01 -1.81
C ARG A 10 -10.34 3.38 -3.24
N HIS A 11 -9.26 3.69 -3.92
CA HIS A 11 -9.31 4.08 -5.32
C HIS A 11 -8.41 3.16 -6.12
N ILE A 12 -8.78 2.88 -7.35
CA ILE A 12 -7.92 2.14 -8.25
C ILE A 12 -6.73 3.02 -8.54
N PHE A 13 -5.53 2.48 -8.32
CA PHE A 13 -4.31 3.25 -8.51
C PHE A 13 -3.19 2.27 -8.81
N ILE A 14 -2.74 2.27 -10.06
CA ILE A 14 -1.73 1.31 -10.51
C ILE A 14 -0.36 1.96 -10.42
N ALA A 15 0.54 1.33 -9.68
CA ALA A 15 1.88 1.87 -9.50
C ALA A 15 2.85 0.75 -9.16
N SER A 16 4.14 1.00 -9.39
CA SER A 16 5.18 0.05 -9.01
C SER A 16 5.45 0.16 -7.53
N ALA A 17 5.83 -0.94 -6.92
CA ALA A 17 6.16 -0.96 -5.51
C ALA A 17 7.34 -1.87 -5.22
N GLU A 18 8.06 -1.56 -4.15
CA GLU A 18 9.11 -2.40 -3.62
C GLU A 18 8.81 -2.65 -2.16
N LEU A 19 8.97 -3.89 -1.74
CA LEU A 19 8.73 -4.26 -0.35
C LEU A 19 9.99 -4.89 0.23
N TYR A 20 10.29 -4.54 1.47
CA TYR A 20 11.37 -5.17 2.21
C TYR A 20 10.75 -5.75 3.46
N GLU A 21 10.88 -7.05 3.64
CA GLU A 21 10.35 -7.68 4.84
C GLU A 21 11.35 -7.43 5.98
N GLU A 22 10.85 -6.86 7.06
CA GLU A 22 11.71 -6.31 8.10
C GLU A 22 12.63 -7.33 8.76
N LYS A 23 12.17 -8.53 8.96
CA LYS A 23 12.97 -9.52 9.67
C LYS A 23 13.98 -10.24 8.82
N SER A 24 13.64 -10.51 7.57
CA SER A 24 14.50 -11.32 6.71
C SER A 24 15.26 -10.49 5.70
N ASP A 25 14.94 -9.22 5.59
CA ASP A 25 15.58 -8.35 4.63
C ASP A 25 15.35 -8.80 3.18
N VAL A 26 14.32 -9.56 2.96
CA VAL A 26 13.94 -9.99 1.61
C VAL A 26 13.28 -8.83 0.89
N ARG A 27 13.72 -8.61 -0.35
CA ARG A 27 13.19 -7.53 -1.17
C ARG A 27 12.36 -8.10 -2.30
N VAL A 28 11.16 -7.56 -2.48
CA VAL A 28 10.24 -8.03 -3.51
C VAL A 28 9.75 -6.86 -4.33
N ALA A 29 9.80 -7.00 -5.65
CA ALA A 29 9.19 -6.02 -6.55
C ALA A 29 7.73 -6.43 -6.72
N SER A 30 6.84 -5.45 -6.70
CA SER A 30 5.42 -5.72 -6.75
C SER A 30 4.69 -4.59 -7.47
N ARG A 31 3.39 -4.63 -7.45
CA ARG A 31 2.56 -3.62 -8.04
C ARG A 31 1.36 -3.35 -7.14
N LEU A 32 1.04 -2.07 -7.04
CA LEU A 32 -0.11 -1.61 -6.28
C LEU A 32 -1.30 -1.55 -7.22
N SER A 33 -2.47 -1.92 -6.76
CA SER A 33 -3.66 -1.81 -7.58
C SER A 33 -4.76 -0.98 -6.94
N GLU A 34 -4.73 -0.81 -5.62
CA GLU A 34 -5.68 0.06 -4.92
C GLU A 34 -4.95 0.85 -3.86
N LEU A 35 -5.38 2.08 -3.65
CA LEU A 35 -4.77 2.98 -2.69
C LEU A 35 -5.82 3.70 -1.87
N SER A 36 -5.53 3.90 -0.58
CA SER A 36 -6.33 4.73 0.29
C SER A 36 -5.40 5.53 1.19
N LEU A 37 -5.96 6.40 2.01
CA LEU A 37 -5.14 7.18 2.94
C LEU A 37 -4.52 6.33 4.03
N HIS A 38 -5.04 5.12 4.27
CA HIS A 38 -4.57 4.29 5.38
C HIS A 38 -3.88 3.01 4.94
N GLY A 39 -3.90 2.70 3.67
CA GLY A 39 -3.28 1.47 3.20
C GLY A 39 -3.42 1.25 1.72
N CYS A 40 -3.05 0.07 1.26
CA CYS A 40 -3.13 -0.25 -0.16
C CYS A 40 -3.26 -1.75 -0.37
N TYR A 41 -3.53 -2.11 -1.60
CA TYR A 41 -3.57 -3.51 -2.00
C TYR A 41 -2.43 -3.79 -2.97
N LEU A 42 -1.66 -4.83 -2.67
CA LEU A 42 -0.48 -5.21 -3.46
C LEU A 42 -0.76 -6.51 -4.20
N ASP A 43 -0.49 -6.52 -5.49
CA ASP A 43 -0.65 -7.72 -6.31
C ASP A 43 0.59 -8.59 -6.13
N MET A 44 0.43 -9.77 -5.58
CA MET A 44 1.54 -10.66 -5.29
C MET A 44 1.13 -12.12 -5.45
N MET A 45 1.98 -12.91 -6.09
CA MET A 45 1.71 -14.35 -6.20
C MET A 45 1.90 -15.03 -4.85
N ASN A 46 2.96 -14.67 -4.15
CA ASN A 46 3.28 -15.28 -2.87
C ASN A 46 3.35 -14.20 -1.80
N PRO A 47 2.20 -13.70 -1.35
CA PRO A 47 2.20 -12.61 -0.39
C PRO A 47 2.70 -13.05 0.98
N PHE A 48 3.26 -12.09 1.73
CA PHE A 48 3.66 -12.35 3.09
C PHE A 48 2.43 -12.60 3.95
N PRO A 49 2.54 -13.39 5.01
CA PRO A 49 1.39 -13.69 5.85
C PRO A 49 0.93 -12.47 6.66
N PRO A 50 -0.33 -12.47 7.10
CA PRO A 50 -0.83 -11.39 7.95
C PRO A 50 0.04 -11.19 9.18
N GLY A 51 0.23 -9.95 9.56
CA GLY A 51 1.08 -9.59 10.70
C GLY A 51 2.50 -9.22 10.30
N THR A 52 2.91 -9.55 9.07
CA THR A 52 4.27 -9.23 8.61
C THR A 52 4.44 -7.72 8.52
N ILE A 53 5.58 -7.23 9.01
CA ILE A 53 5.92 -5.80 8.91
C ILE A 53 6.88 -5.64 7.74
N ILE A 54 6.57 -4.70 6.87
CA ILE A 54 7.37 -4.43 5.69
C ILE A 54 7.70 -2.94 5.60
N LEU A 55 8.76 -2.64 4.88
CA LEU A 55 9.01 -1.27 4.45
C LEU A 55 8.53 -1.22 3.02
N LEU A 56 7.60 -0.33 2.74
CA LEU A 56 6.94 -0.24 1.45
C LEU A 56 7.34 1.04 0.75
N LYS A 57 7.72 0.93 -0.52
CA LYS A 57 8.00 2.09 -1.36
C LYS A 57 7.10 2.00 -2.58
N ILE A 58 6.41 3.09 -2.90
CA ILE A 58 5.51 3.17 -4.04
C ILE A 58 6.02 4.26 -4.98
N PHE A 59 6.08 3.97 -6.26
CA PHE A 59 6.62 4.88 -7.26
C PHE A 59 5.57 5.19 -8.31
N SER A 60 5.30 6.45 -8.53
CA SER A 60 4.40 6.87 -9.60
C SER A 60 4.83 8.24 -10.11
N GLY A 61 5.14 8.30 -11.41
CA GLY A 61 5.66 9.53 -12.00
C GLY A 61 6.97 9.89 -11.33
N ASP A 62 7.08 11.13 -10.91
CA ASP A 62 8.28 11.63 -10.25
C ASP A 62 8.23 11.51 -8.74
N LEU A 63 7.14 10.98 -8.22
CA LEU A 63 6.92 10.95 -6.77
C LEU A 63 7.12 9.56 -6.21
N THR A 64 7.60 9.52 -4.98
CA THR A 64 7.79 8.29 -4.23
C THR A 64 7.11 8.43 -2.89
N PHE A 65 6.42 7.40 -2.46
CA PHE A 65 5.84 7.31 -1.13
C PHE A 65 6.55 6.17 -0.41
N GLN A 66 6.85 6.35 0.86
CA GLN A 66 7.51 5.32 1.64
C GLN A 66 6.92 5.27 3.04
N SER A 67 6.69 4.08 3.53
CA SER A 67 6.18 3.91 4.89
C SER A 67 6.38 2.46 5.33
N ARG A 68 6.47 2.26 6.64
CA ARG A 68 6.33 0.93 7.19
C ARG A 68 4.87 0.56 7.03
N ALA A 69 4.60 -0.71 6.89
CA ALA A 69 3.24 -1.20 6.74
C ALA A 69 3.12 -2.59 7.35
N ARG A 70 1.89 -2.94 7.74
CA ARG A 70 1.60 -4.27 8.26
C ARG A 70 0.64 -4.97 7.32
N VAL A 71 0.94 -6.21 6.99
CA VAL A 71 0.03 -7.04 6.19
C VAL A 71 -1.16 -7.39 7.06
N ILE A 72 -2.36 -7.07 6.57
CA ILE A 72 -3.60 -7.32 7.30
C ILE A 72 -4.24 -8.63 6.86
N TYR A 73 -4.24 -8.88 5.56
CA TYR A 73 -4.74 -10.14 5.01
C TYR A 73 -3.98 -10.45 3.74
N SER A 74 -3.96 -11.71 3.36
CA SER A 74 -3.29 -12.12 2.13
C SER A 74 -4.03 -13.31 1.53
N THR A 75 -3.94 -13.41 0.21
CA THR A 75 -4.54 -14.50 -0.55
C THR A 75 -3.51 -14.99 -1.55
N SER A 76 -3.15 -16.25 -1.48
CA SER A 76 -2.16 -16.83 -2.38
C SER A 76 -2.55 -16.62 -3.84
N ASN A 77 -1.58 -16.30 -4.65
CA ASN A 77 -1.74 -16.06 -6.09
C ASN A 77 -2.56 -14.81 -6.41
N VAL A 78 -2.91 -14.02 -5.42
CA VAL A 78 -3.71 -12.81 -5.62
C VAL A 78 -2.99 -11.59 -5.07
N GLY A 79 -2.78 -11.53 -3.76
CA GLY A 79 -2.13 -10.37 -3.20
C GLY A 79 -2.37 -10.19 -1.72
N ALA A 80 -2.07 -8.98 -1.24
CA ALA A 80 -2.17 -8.67 0.17
C ALA A 80 -2.67 -7.25 0.39
N GLY A 81 -3.51 -7.09 1.40
CA GLY A 81 -3.94 -5.78 1.87
C GLY A 81 -3.04 -5.38 3.01
N VAL A 82 -2.55 -4.15 2.99
CA VAL A 82 -1.66 -3.66 4.04
C VAL A 82 -2.16 -2.34 4.59
N THR A 83 -1.82 -2.06 5.85
CA THR A 83 -2.12 -0.78 6.49
C THR A 83 -0.80 -0.05 6.73
N PHE A 84 -0.78 1.26 6.47
CA PHE A 84 0.41 2.06 6.71
C PHE A 84 0.59 2.31 8.20
N LEU A 85 1.84 2.35 8.65
CA LEU A 85 2.19 2.61 10.04
C LEU A 85 3.01 3.89 10.11
N ASP A 86 2.56 4.84 10.94
CA ASP A 86 3.34 6.07 11.19
C ASP A 86 3.86 6.78 9.95
N VAL A 87 2.95 7.19 9.08
CA VAL A 87 3.34 7.86 7.85
C VAL A 87 3.97 9.22 8.15
N ASP A 88 5.15 9.45 7.59
CA ASP A 88 5.86 10.71 7.74
C ASP A 88 5.06 11.81 7.03
N PRO A 89 4.91 12.99 7.63
CA PRO A 89 4.13 14.07 7.02
C PRO A 89 4.49 14.41 5.58
N LYS A 90 5.76 14.34 5.21
CA LYS A 90 6.14 14.65 3.84
C LYS A 90 5.56 13.63 2.84
N TYR A 91 5.41 12.39 3.28
CA TYR A 91 4.83 11.35 2.43
C TYR A 91 3.30 11.40 2.45
N GLU A 92 2.72 11.96 3.52
CA GLU A 92 1.29 12.19 3.55
C GLU A 92 0.87 13.13 2.43
N TYR A 93 1.68 14.13 2.16
CA TYR A 93 1.39 15.07 1.09
C TYR A 93 1.34 14.32 -0.26
N THR A 94 2.30 13.46 -0.51
CA THR A 94 2.33 12.66 -1.74
C THR A 94 1.09 11.78 -1.86
N LEU A 95 0.74 11.14 -0.76
CA LEU A 95 -0.40 10.26 -0.71
C LEU A 95 -1.69 11.00 -1.04
N LYS A 96 -1.88 12.15 -0.41
CA LYS A 96 -3.08 12.95 -0.65
C LYS A 96 -3.14 13.44 -2.08
N ARG A 97 -2.02 13.80 -2.64
CA ARG A 97 -1.95 14.25 -4.01
C ARG A 97 -2.37 13.13 -4.97
N TRP A 98 -1.87 11.92 -4.74
CA TRP A 98 -2.26 10.78 -5.57
C TRP A 98 -3.75 10.46 -5.42
N MET A 99 -4.28 10.57 -4.20
CA MET A 99 -5.69 10.32 -3.96
C MET A 99 -6.55 11.35 -4.68
N ASP A 100 -6.16 12.61 -4.64
CA ASP A 100 -6.89 13.66 -5.32
C ASP A 100 -6.90 13.46 -6.83
N GLU A 101 -5.78 13.08 -7.39
CA GLU A 101 -5.68 12.84 -8.82
C GLU A 101 -6.57 11.67 -9.23
N SER A 102 -6.57 10.62 -8.43
CA SER A 102 -7.37 9.45 -8.70
C SER A 102 -8.86 9.76 -8.61
N ALA A 103 -9.25 10.56 -7.62
CA ALA A 103 -10.65 10.90 -7.39
C ALA A 103 -11.22 11.80 -8.48
N ASN A 104 -10.37 12.50 -9.22
CA ASN A 104 -10.80 13.40 -10.26
C ASN A 104 -11.00 12.73 -11.62
N HIS A 105 -10.87 11.44 -11.67
CA HIS A 105 -11.13 10.69 -12.90
C HIS A 105 -12.49 9.99 -12.88
#